data_29419e4d8bea474c93ea45e9bfe34a17
#
_entry.id   29419e4d8bea474c93ea45e9bfe34a17
#
_cell.length_a   1.000
_cell.length_b   1.000
_cell.length_c   1.000
_cell.angle_alpha   90.00
_cell.angle_beta   90.00
_cell.angle_gamma   90.00
#
_symmetry.space_group_name_H-M   'P 1'
#
loop_
_entity.id
_entity.type
_entity.pdbx_description
1 polymer ?
#
loop_
_entity_poly.entity_id
_entity_poly.type
_entity_poly.pdbx_seq_one_letter_code
_entity_poly.pdbx_strand_id
1 'polypeptide(L)'
;MKQSNYFVKTALCLAVLIFAGCEKETSEGEELDIKINSVIPQEFVKIVQDLGIEIHRGTTPPIVEGTFNMNPNLLLSTNISGDVPVNTGFVAYRITFFDQSSEGNGIKFNAVASGESEASNGAVISGSGNNFTVYGRSTVTVGANSVVLGVVYSGTVEGNSIKNLKRSIVCIDDSNNGGVLLSNGMARVFHDPDKDSPKIP
;
A
#
# COMPACT_ATOMS: atom_id res chain seq x y z
N MET A 1 91.67 17.19 -6.23
CA MET A 1 90.68 16.75 -7.26
C MET A 1 89.74 15.77 -6.59
N LYS A 2 88.55 16.18 -6.20
CA LYS A 2 87.49 15.33 -5.60
C LYS A 2 86.21 15.54 -6.41
N GLN A 3 85.80 14.46 -7.07
CA GLN A 3 84.48 14.41 -7.73
C GLN A 3 83.40 14.20 -6.67
N SER A 4 82.36 15.03 -6.67
CA SER A 4 81.17 14.91 -5.83
C SER A 4 80.04 14.32 -6.69
N ASN A 5 79.59 13.12 -6.30
CA ASN A 5 78.47 12.45 -6.92
C ASN A 5 77.17 12.94 -6.26
N TYR A 6 76.31 13.63 -7.04
CA TYR A 6 74.99 13.94 -6.60
C TYR A 6 74.02 12.80 -6.94
N PHE A 7 73.51 12.10 -5.93
CA PHE A 7 72.44 11.14 -6.04
C PHE A 7 71.11 11.91 -6.10
N VAL A 8 70.51 11.90 -7.27
CA VAL A 8 69.11 12.37 -7.42
C VAL A 8 68.20 11.24 -6.95
N LYS A 9 67.55 11.45 -5.77
CA LYS A 9 66.46 10.59 -5.31
C LYS A 9 65.16 11.05 -5.93
N THR A 10 64.68 10.32 -6.95
CA THR A 10 63.36 10.49 -7.52
C THR A 10 62.34 9.87 -6.57
N ALA A 11 61.60 10.67 -5.84
CA ALA A 11 60.48 10.22 -5.04
C ALA A 11 59.25 10.05 -5.96
N LEU A 12 58.87 8.81 -6.23
CA LEU A 12 57.64 8.44 -6.94
C LEU A 12 56.48 8.54 -5.97
N CYS A 13 55.76 9.65 -6.00
CA CYS A 13 54.49 9.78 -5.26
C CYS A 13 53.39 8.98 -5.97
N LEU A 14 53.08 7.79 -5.44
CA LEU A 14 51.95 6.97 -5.87
C LEU A 14 50.65 7.61 -5.27
N ALA A 15 49.96 8.38 -6.07
CA ALA A 15 48.64 8.92 -5.68
C ALA A 15 47.61 7.79 -5.78
N VAL A 16 47.27 7.20 -4.62
CA VAL A 16 46.13 6.27 -4.48
C VAL A 16 44.86 7.11 -4.50
N LEU A 17 44.19 7.19 -5.64
CA LEU A 17 42.84 7.68 -5.79
C LEU A 17 41.87 6.70 -5.11
N ILE A 18 41.50 6.95 -3.87
CA ILE A 18 40.41 6.26 -3.19
C ILE A 18 39.13 6.82 -3.81
N PHE A 19 38.54 6.12 -4.78
CA PHE A 19 37.15 6.34 -5.17
C PHE A 19 36.28 5.88 -4.00
N ALA A 20 35.97 6.77 -3.07
CA ALA A 20 34.86 6.59 -2.16
C ALA A 20 33.60 6.64 -3.04
N GLY A 21 33.16 5.49 -3.53
CA GLY A 21 31.83 5.30 -4.09
C GLY A 21 30.84 5.60 -2.98
N CYS A 22 30.22 6.78 -3.00
CA CYS A 22 29.06 7.08 -2.19
C CYS A 22 27.94 6.19 -2.72
N GLU A 23 27.77 4.97 -2.22
CA GLU A 23 26.51 4.27 -2.33
C GLU A 23 25.50 5.15 -1.58
N LYS A 24 24.56 5.71 -2.32
CA LYS A 24 23.47 6.47 -1.72
C LYS A 24 22.58 5.45 -0.97
N GLU A 25 22.74 5.37 0.35
CA GLU A 25 21.84 4.56 1.17
C GLU A 25 20.42 5.08 0.93
N THR A 26 19.55 4.18 0.47
CA THR A 26 18.13 4.46 0.28
C THR A 26 17.52 4.68 1.67
N SER A 27 16.78 5.77 1.86
CA SER A 27 16.11 6.01 3.14
C SER A 27 14.98 4.99 3.35
N GLU A 28 14.64 4.70 4.61
CA GLU A 28 13.51 3.79 4.95
C GLU A 28 12.20 4.22 4.26
N GLY A 29 11.99 5.52 4.11
CA GLY A 29 10.83 6.06 3.39
C GLY A 29 10.86 5.76 1.89
N GLU A 30 12.03 5.87 1.24
CA GLU A 30 12.19 5.52 -0.18
C GLU A 30 12.03 4.01 -0.40
N GLU A 31 12.55 3.18 0.51
CA GLU A 31 12.34 1.72 0.45
C GLU A 31 10.86 1.35 0.60
N LEU A 32 10.14 2.02 1.51
CA LEU A 32 8.71 1.81 1.69
C LEU A 32 7.92 2.24 0.44
N ASP A 33 8.25 3.37 -0.17
CA ASP A 33 7.61 3.82 -1.42
C ASP A 33 7.86 2.83 -2.57
N ILE A 34 9.06 2.23 -2.66
CA ILE A 34 9.36 1.17 -3.63
C ILE A 34 8.48 -0.06 -3.37
N LYS A 35 8.35 -0.50 -2.10
CA LYS A 35 7.50 -1.64 -1.72
C LYS A 35 6.03 -1.36 -2.06
N ILE A 36 5.50 -0.19 -1.71
CA ILE A 36 4.13 0.21 -2.03
C ILE A 36 3.91 0.17 -3.54
N ASN A 37 4.81 0.78 -4.33
CA ASN A 37 4.71 0.81 -5.79
C ASN A 37 4.80 -0.59 -6.43
N SER A 38 5.50 -1.54 -5.80
CA SER A 38 5.54 -2.93 -6.25
C SER A 38 4.21 -3.68 -6.01
N VAL A 39 3.42 -3.25 -5.02
CA VAL A 39 2.09 -3.79 -4.74
C VAL A 39 1.02 -3.08 -5.57
N ILE A 40 0.93 -1.76 -5.51
CA ILE A 40 0.00 -0.96 -6.29
C ILE A 40 0.80 0.18 -6.94
N PRO A 41 0.94 0.22 -8.28
CA PRO A 41 1.61 1.32 -8.97
C PRO A 41 1.01 2.67 -8.60
N GLN A 42 1.87 3.70 -8.51
CA GLN A 42 1.53 5.02 -7.95
C GLN A 42 0.37 5.71 -8.71
N GLU A 43 0.23 5.48 -10.01
CA GLU A 43 -0.90 6.00 -10.79
C GLU A 43 -2.25 5.50 -10.30
N PHE A 44 -2.35 4.23 -9.85
CA PHE A 44 -3.59 3.67 -9.29
C PHE A 44 -3.84 4.14 -7.85
N VAL A 45 -2.78 4.30 -7.05
CA VAL A 45 -2.89 4.94 -5.72
C VAL A 45 -3.46 6.35 -5.86
N LYS A 46 -2.99 7.11 -6.87
CA LYS A 46 -3.52 8.45 -7.13
C LYS A 46 -5.01 8.43 -7.49
N ILE A 47 -5.47 7.48 -8.30
CA ILE A 47 -6.90 7.35 -8.64
C ILE A 47 -7.75 7.23 -7.37
N VAL A 48 -7.39 6.35 -6.44
CA VAL A 48 -8.17 6.16 -5.21
C VAL A 48 -8.04 7.34 -4.24
N GLN A 49 -6.91 8.05 -4.25
CA GLN A 49 -6.77 9.33 -3.51
C GLN A 49 -7.72 10.39 -4.05
N ASP A 50 -7.79 10.57 -5.36
CA ASP A 50 -8.69 11.54 -6.00
C ASP A 50 -10.16 11.20 -5.73
N LEU A 51 -10.48 9.92 -5.45
CA LEU A 51 -11.79 9.43 -5.03
C LEU A 51 -12.03 9.52 -3.50
N GLY A 52 -11.06 9.99 -2.70
CA GLY A 52 -11.25 10.31 -1.30
C GLY A 52 -10.67 9.30 -0.30
N ILE A 53 -9.80 8.36 -0.72
CA ILE A 53 -8.94 7.63 0.21
C ILE A 53 -7.88 8.58 0.76
N GLU A 54 -7.73 8.63 2.06
CA GLU A 54 -6.63 9.34 2.71
C GLU A 54 -5.41 8.42 2.76
N ILE A 55 -4.25 8.89 2.30
CA ILE A 55 -3.00 8.15 2.35
C ILE A 55 -2.16 8.64 3.51
N HIS A 56 -1.98 7.80 4.51
CA HIS A 56 -1.11 8.07 5.65
C HIS A 56 0.28 7.49 5.39
N ARG A 57 1.25 8.39 5.25
CA ARG A 57 2.65 8.03 5.00
C ARG A 57 3.42 7.89 6.32
N GLY A 58 4.57 7.24 6.25
CA GLY A 58 5.47 7.01 7.36
C GLY A 58 5.84 5.54 7.53
N THR A 59 6.96 5.29 8.17
CA THR A 59 7.55 3.95 8.35
C THR A 59 7.21 3.31 9.70
N THR A 60 6.45 4.02 10.55
CA THR A 60 6.08 3.59 11.90
C THR A 60 4.57 3.52 12.10
N PRO A 61 3.85 2.66 11.33
CA PRO A 61 2.40 2.52 11.47
C PRO A 61 2.03 1.94 12.84
N PRO A 62 0.80 2.20 13.32
CA PRO A 62 0.29 1.53 14.51
C PRO A 62 0.08 0.02 14.24
N ILE A 63 -0.05 -0.76 15.32
CA ILE A 63 -0.51 -2.16 15.19
C ILE A 63 -2.01 -2.16 14.89
N VAL A 64 -2.37 -2.76 13.76
CA VAL A 64 -3.76 -2.83 13.27
C VAL A 64 -4.34 -4.24 13.33
N GLU A 65 -3.63 -5.21 13.92
CA GLU A 65 -4.06 -6.61 13.94
C GLU A 65 -5.41 -6.81 14.64
N GLY A 66 -6.26 -7.58 13.99
CA GLY A 66 -7.58 -7.95 14.48
C GLY A 66 -8.62 -7.95 13.37
N THR A 67 -9.85 -8.34 13.73
CA THR A 67 -11.00 -8.31 12.83
C THR A 67 -11.84 -7.09 13.11
N PHE A 68 -12.13 -6.30 12.07
CA PHE A 68 -12.92 -5.08 12.16
C PHE A 68 -14.17 -5.19 11.27
N ASN A 69 -15.26 -4.56 11.71
CA ASN A 69 -16.55 -4.62 11.02
C ASN A 69 -16.93 -3.22 10.52
N MET A 70 -16.88 -3.02 9.21
CA MET A 70 -17.41 -1.85 8.54
C MET A 70 -18.90 -2.07 8.28
N ASN A 71 -19.76 -1.48 9.11
CA ASN A 71 -21.21 -1.62 9.01
C ASN A 71 -21.92 -0.40 9.63
N PRO A 72 -22.59 0.44 8.83
CA PRO A 72 -22.86 0.24 7.40
C PRO A 72 -21.64 0.44 6.49
N ASN A 73 -21.67 -0.25 5.34
CA ASN A 73 -20.66 -0.13 4.28
C ASN A 73 -21.29 0.58 3.10
N LEU A 74 -20.96 1.85 2.89
CA LEU A 74 -21.56 2.68 1.84
C LEU A 74 -20.55 3.06 0.77
N LEU A 75 -21.03 3.19 -0.49
CA LEU A 75 -20.24 3.76 -1.56
C LEU A 75 -19.99 5.25 -1.29
N LEU A 76 -18.74 5.64 -1.08
CA LEU A 76 -18.35 7.03 -0.93
C LEU A 76 -18.22 7.72 -2.29
N SER A 77 -17.54 7.07 -3.23
CA SER A 77 -17.25 7.62 -4.57
C SER A 77 -16.83 6.52 -5.54
N THR A 78 -16.94 6.82 -6.84
CA THR A 78 -16.55 5.94 -7.94
C THR A 78 -16.19 6.78 -9.17
N ASN A 79 -15.33 6.26 -10.04
CA ASN A 79 -15.06 6.82 -11.38
C ASN A 79 -15.71 5.98 -12.51
N ILE A 80 -16.55 4.99 -12.15
CA ILE A 80 -17.19 4.11 -13.10
C ILE A 80 -18.44 4.82 -13.65
N SER A 81 -18.48 4.99 -14.97
CA SER A 81 -19.66 5.60 -15.62
C SER A 81 -20.90 4.70 -15.48
N GLY A 82 -22.01 5.28 -15.00
CA GLY A 82 -23.26 4.53 -14.81
C GLY A 82 -23.25 3.57 -13.62
N ASP A 83 -22.29 3.72 -12.69
CA ASP A 83 -22.27 2.96 -11.43
C ASP A 83 -23.49 3.27 -10.55
N VAL A 84 -23.68 2.49 -9.48
CA VAL A 84 -24.71 2.77 -8.49
C VAL A 84 -24.46 4.14 -7.84
N PRO A 85 -25.52 4.84 -7.39
CA PRO A 85 -25.38 6.16 -6.75
C PRO A 85 -24.48 6.11 -5.50
N VAL A 86 -23.77 7.21 -5.20
CA VAL A 86 -23.09 7.38 -3.92
C VAL A 86 -24.07 7.20 -2.75
N ASN A 87 -23.58 6.76 -1.61
CA ASN A 87 -24.34 6.34 -0.43
C ASN A 87 -25.22 5.08 -0.66
N THR A 88 -25.08 4.37 -1.79
CA THR A 88 -25.64 3.03 -1.90
C THR A 88 -25.01 2.12 -0.86
N GLY A 89 -25.86 1.43 -0.09
CA GLY A 89 -25.43 0.46 0.91
C GLY A 89 -25.01 -0.86 0.28
N PHE A 90 -23.91 -1.38 0.78
CA PHE A 90 -23.42 -2.73 0.50
C PHE A 90 -23.51 -3.58 1.78
N VAL A 91 -23.37 -4.89 1.63
CA VAL A 91 -23.31 -5.78 2.79
C VAL A 91 -22.17 -5.41 3.74
N ALA A 92 -22.37 -5.66 5.03
CA ALA A 92 -21.34 -5.45 6.04
C ALA A 92 -20.03 -6.12 5.61
N TYR A 93 -18.93 -5.39 5.76
CA TYR A 93 -17.60 -5.82 5.33
C TYR A 93 -16.72 -6.07 6.55
N ARG A 94 -16.25 -7.30 6.68
CA ARG A 94 -15.33 -7.69 7.75
C ARG A 94 -13.93 -7.81 7.19
N ILE A 95 -12.99 -7.09 7.78
CA ILE A 95 -11.57 -7.17 7.45
C ILE A 95 -10.77 -7.68 8.65
N THR A 96 -9.95 -8.68 8.43
CA THR A 96 -8.98 -9.19 9.42
C THR A 96 -7.58 -8.85 8.97
N PHE A 97 -6.86 -8.07 9.75
CA PHE A 97 -5.44 -7.81 9.59
C PHE A 97 -4.64 -8.72 10.52
N PHE A 98 -3.54 -9.27 10.03
CA PHE A 98 -2.70 -10.21 10.78
C PHE A 98 -1.27 -10.27 10.24
N ASP A 99 -0.36 -10.89 10.99
CA ASP A 99 1.06 -11.02 10.63
C ASP A 99 1.70 -9.67 10.26
N GLN A 100 1.39 -8.61 11.02
CA GLN A 100 2.03 -7.32 10.85
C GLN A 100 3.48 -7.39 11.31
N SER A 101 4.41 -7.15 10.38
CA SER A 101 5.84 -7.14 10.68
C SER A 101 6.24 -5.86 11.40
N SER A 102 7.04 -5.98 12.45
CA SER A 102 7.70 -4.85 13.10
C SER A 102 8.83 -4.26 12.25
N GLU A 103 9.31 -5.03 11.28
CA GLU A 103 10.36 -4.63 10.34
C GLU A 103 9.82 -4.74 8.91
N GLY A 104 10.15 -3.74 8.08
CA GLY A 104 9.86 -3.78 6.65
C GLY A 104 8.40 -3.54 6.23
N ASN A 105 7.51 -3.17 7.16
CA ASN A 105 6.14 -2.72 6.88
C ASN A 105 5.24 -3.77 6.17
N GLY A 106 5.53 -5.05 6.33
CA GLY A 106 4.69 -6.14 5.80
C GLY A 106 3.45 -6.36 6.65
N ILE A 107 2.33 -6.75 6.01
CA ILE A 107 1.09 -7.14 6.68
C ILE A 107 0.32 -8.11 5.79
N LYS A 108 -0.59 -8.89 6.39
CA LYS A 108 -1.55 -9.70 5.63
C LYS A 108 -2.97 -9.30 5.99
N PHE A 109 -3.90 -9.55 5.09
CA PHE A 109 -5.31 -9.41 5.40
C PHE A 109 -6.18 -10.46 4.72
N ASN A 110 -7.32 -10.73 5.37
CA ASN A 110 -8.46 -11.41 4.78
C ASN A 110 -9.69 -10.54 4.99
N ALA A 111 -10.58 -10.52 4.00
CA ALA A 111 -11.84 -9.81 4.14
C ALA A 111 -12.99 -10.66 3.60
N VAL A 112 -14.18 -10.47 4.16
CA VAL A 112 -15.39 -11.21 3.80
C VAL A 112 -16.58 -10.26 3.72
N ALA A 113 -17.36 -10.39 2.64
CA ALA A 113 -18.63 -9.73 2.45
C ALA A 113 -19.60 -10.68 1.72
N SER A 114 -20.70 -11.08 2.37
CA SER A 114 -21.79 -11.89 1.76
C SER A 114 -21.35 -13.11 0.95
N GLY A 115 -20.41 -13.90 1.49
CA GLY A 115 -19.91 -15.11 0.82
C GLY A 115 -18.78 -14.87 -0.19
N GLU A 116 -18.45 -13.64 -0.49
CA GLU A 116 -17.22 -13.28 -1.21
C GLU A 116 -16.07 -13.12 -0.22
N SER A 117 -14.91 -13.63 -0.58
CA SER A 117 -13.68 -13.49 0.21
C SER A 117 -12.59 -12.82 -0.59
N GLU A 118 -11.84 -11.99 0.08
CA GLU A 118 -10.69 -11.28 -0.46
C GLU A 118 -9.49 -11.56 0.47
N ALA A 119 -8.33 -11.81 -0.09
CA ALA A 119 -7.12 -12.05 0.70
C ALA A 119 -5.90 -11.48 0.01
N SER A 120 -4.95 -11.01 0.80
CA SER A 120 -3.62 -10.62 0.34
C SER A 120 -2.56 -11.07 1.34
N ASN A 121 -1.58 -11.83 0.85
CA ASN A 121 -0.44 -12.32 1.64
C ASN A 121 0.82 -11.46 1.48
N GLY A 122 0.79 -10.46 0.60
CA GLY A 122 1.91 -9.57 0.29
C GLY A 122 1.51 -8.09 0.37
N ALA A 123 0.71 -7.73 1.37
CA ALA A 123 0.33 -6.34 1.60
C ALA A 123 1.44 -5.56 2.32
N VAL A 124 1.43 -4.25 2.15
CA VAL A 124 2.35 -3.30 2.78
C VAL A 124 1.53 -2.31 3.59
N ILE A 125 2.03 -1.91 4.75
CA ILE A 125 1.41 -0.90 5.60
C ILE A 125 2.32 0.31 5.75
N SER A 126 1.78 1.52 5.60
CA SER A 126 2.43 2.78 5.95
C SER A 126 1.65 3.51 7.04
N GLY A 127 2.28 4.46 7.72
CA GLY A 127 1.62 5.26 8.72
C GLY A 127 2.55 5.83 9.78
N SER A 128 1.99 6.63 10.65
CA SER A 128 2.66 7.16 11.84
C SER A 128 1.63 7.50 12.93
N GLY A 129 2.04 7.43 14.19
CA GLY A 129 1.13 7.60 15.32
C GLY A 129 0.00 6.57 15.27
N ASN A 130 -1.25 7.03 15.18
CA ASN A 130 -2.42 6.16 15.12
C ASN A 130 -2.96 5.97 13.69
N ASN A 131 -2.40 6.67 12.71
CA ASN A 131 -2.89 6.66 11.33
C ASN A 131 -2.16 5.60 10.49
N PHE A 132 -2.91 4.91 9.63
CA PHE A 132 -2.34 3.88 8.76
C PHE A 132 -2.97 3.85 7.38
N THR A 133 -2.24 3.28 6.43
CA THR A 133 -2.73 2.87 5.12
C THR A 133 -2.15 1.51 4.77
N VAL A 134 -3.00 0.54 4.42
CA VAL A 134 -2.62 -0.80 3.94
C VAL A 134 -2.85 -0.86 2.44
N TYR A 135 -1.88 -1.40 1.72
CA TYR A 135 -1.90 -1.59 0.28
C TYR A 135 -1.77 -3.09 -0.02
N GLY A 136 -2.71 -3.64 -0.75
CA GLY A 136 -2.69 -5.04 -1.13
C GLY A 136 -3.20 -5.29 -2.53
N ARG A 137 -3.09 -6.54 -2.98
CA ARG A 137 -3.67 -7.02 -4.24
C ARG A 137 -4.64 -8.14 -3.96
N SER A 138 -5.70 -8.18 -4.76
CA SER A 138 -6.68 -9.25 -4.78
C SER A 138 -6.98 -9.63 -6.22
N THR A 139 -7.26 -10.90 -6.48
CA THR A 139 -7.70 -11.36 -7.80
C THR A 139 -9.17 -11.73 -7.73
N VAL A 140 -9.97 -11.14 -8.62
CA VAL A 140 -11.38 -11.49 -8.79
C VAL A 140 -11.51 -12.34 -10.04
N THR A 141 -12.22 -13.46 -9.92
CA THR A 141 -12.44 -14.41 -11.04
C THR A 141 -13.92 -14.70 -11.20
N VAL A 142 -14.42 -14.59 -12.43
CA VAL A 142 -15.79 -14.95 -12.80
C VAL A 142 -15.74 -15.81 -14.06
N GLY A 143 -16.02 -17.11 -13.91
CA GLY A 143 -15.87 -18.08 -14.99
C GLY A 143 -14.41 -18.17 -15.47
N ALA A 144 -14.19 -17.90 -16.75
CA ALA A 144 -12.84 -17.88 -17.34
C ALA A 144 -12.14 -16.52 -17.27
N ASN A 145 -12.83 -15.47 -16.79
CA ASN A 145 -12.31 -14.11 -16.76
C ASN A 145 -11.76 -13.76 -15.39
N SER A 146 -10.71 -12.97 -15.34
CA SER A 146 -10.13 -12.47 -14.09
C SER A 146 -9.54 -11.07 -14.24
N VAL A 147 -9.50 -10.35 -13.13
CA VAL A 147 -8.82 -9.07 -13.01
C VAL A 147 -8.03 -9.03 -11.72
N VAL A 148 -6.98 -8.24 -11.71
CA VAL A 148 -6.23 -7.93 -10.47
C VAL A 148 -6.68 -6.56 -9.98
N LEU A 149 -7.08 -6.52 -8.71
CA LEU A 149 -7.46 -5.30 -8.02
C LEU A 149 -6.35 -4.87 -7.06
N GLY A 150 -6.01 -3.59 -7.09
CA GLY A 150 -5.37 -2.91 -5.97
C GLY A 150 -6.43 -2.62 -4.91
N VAL A 151 -6.11 -2.96 -3.66
CA VAL A 151 -7.00 -2.74 -2.52
C VAL A 151 -6.27 -1.85 -1.52
N VAL A 152 -6.92 -0.75 -1.11
CA VAL A 152 -6.35 0.14 -0.11
C VAL A 152 -7.32 0.29 1.05
N TYR A 153 -6.80 0.12 2.27
CA TYR A 153 -7.50 0.44 3.51
C TYR A 153 -6.80 1.60 4.20
N SER A 154 -7.57 2.53 4.75
CA SER A 154 -7.03 3.70 5.44
C SER A 154 -7.90 4.05 6.63
N GLY A 155 -7.28 4.47 7.74
CA GLY A 155 -8.00 4.84 8.96
C GLY A 155 -7.08 5.23 10.11
N THR A 156 -7.70 5.42 11.27
CA THR A 156 -7.03 5.78 12.52
C THR A 156 -7.39 4.75 13.60
N VAL A 157 -6.40 4.14 14.23
CA VAL A 157 -6.61 3.20 15.36
C VAL A 157 -6.91 3.98 16.62
N GLU A 158 -8.08 3.74 17.22
CA GLU A 158 -8.47 4.32 18.51
C GLU A 158 -9.07 3.24 19.42
N GLY A 159 -8.32 2.85 20.45
CA GLY A 159 -8.73 1.77 21.35
C GLY A 159 -8.99 0.46 20.60
N ASN A 160 -10.23 -0.04 20.64
CA ASN A 160 -10.66 -1.26 19.97
C ASN A 160 -11.41 -0.99 18.66
N SER A 161 -11.17 0.13 18.01
CA SER A 161 -11.84 0.52 16.76
C SER A 161 -10.86 1.09 15.76
N ILE A 162 -11.24 1.00 14.49
CA ILE A 162 -10.65 1.85 13.44
C ILE A 162 -11.66 2.96 13.16
N LYS A 163 -11.23 4.20 13.40
CA LYS A 163 -12.01 5.39 13.06
C LYS A 163 -11.77 5.79 11.61
N ASN A 164 -12.82 6.35 10.98
CA ASN A 164 -12.79 6.81 9.59
C ASN A 164 -12.29 5.72 8.61
N LEU A 165 -12.58 4.45 8.89
CA LEU A 165 -12.16 3.36 8.01
C LEU A 165 -12.74 3.57 6.61
N LYS A 166 -11.85 3.63 5.65
CA LYS A 166 -12.18 3.62 4.22
C LYS A 166 -11.52 2.43 3.54
N ARG A 167 -12.20 1.88 2.56
CA ARG A 167 -11.70 0.83 1.68
C ARG A 167 -11.83 1.28 0.24
N SER A 168 -10.84 1.00 -0.59
CA SER A 168 -10.97 1.15 -2.04
C SER A 168 -10.60 -0.12 -2.77
N ILE A 169 -11.17 -0.25 -3.96
CA ILE A 169 -10.70 -1.18 -4.99
C ILE A 169 -10.41 -0.37 -6.25
N VAL A 170 -9.36 -0.72 -6.96
CA VAL A 170 -9.01 -0.18 -8.28
C VAL A 170 -8.51 -1.32 -9.16
N CYS A 171 -9.04 -1.44 -10.36
CA CYS A 171 -8.54 -2.45 -11.30
C CYS A 171 -7.14 -2.02 -11.81
N ILE A 172 -6.13 -2.86 -11.56
CA ILE A 172 -4.74 -2.61 -11.95
C ILE A 172 -4.27 -3.51 -13.10
N ASP A 173 -5.01 -4.59 -13.39
CA ASP A 173 -4.77 -5.47 -14.54
C ASP A 173 -6.09 -6.11 -14.98
N ASP A 174 -6.49 -5.82 -16.20
CA ASP A 174 -7.70 -6.35 -16.84
C ASP A 174 -7.38 -7.19 -18.09
N SER A 175 -6.15 -7.65 -18.24
CA SER A 175 -5.68 -8.40 -19.42
C SER A 175 -6.47 -9.68 -19.71
N ASN A 176 -7.14 -10.25 -18.68
CA ASN A 176 -7.99 -11.44 -18.81
C ASN A 176 -9.47 -11.15 -18.47
N ASN A 177 -9.94 -9.92 -18.67
CA ASN A 177 -11.27 -9.47 -18.23
C ASN A 177 -12.42 -10.05 -19.08
N GLY A 178 -12.23 -10.22 -20.39
CA GLY A 178 -13.31 -10.60 -21.31
C GLY A 178 -14.48 -9.59 -21.38
N GLY A 179 -14.32 -8.39 -20.83
CA GLY A 179 -15.33 -7.33 -20.82
C GLY A 179 -16.45 -7.49 -19.78
N VAL A 180 -16.28 -8.39 -18.78
CA VAL A 180 -17.31 -8.70 -17.76
C VAL A 180 -17.02 -8.12 -16.39
N LEU A 181 -15.75 -7.76 -16.10
CA LEU A 181 -15.31 -7.25 -14.81
C LEU A 181 -14.90 -5.78 -14.95
N LEU A 182 -14.32 -5.20 -13.88
CA LEU A 182 -13.80 -3.83 -13.92
C LEU A 182 -12.68 -3.71 -14.95
N SER A 183 -12.69 -2.63 -15.71
CA SER A 183 -11.57 -2.29 -16.61
C SER A 183 -10.48 -1.52 -15.86
N ASN A 184 -9.27 -1.52 -16.44
CA ASN A 184 -8.10 -0.87 -15.89
C ASN A 184 -8.39 0.60 -15.48
N GLY A 185 -8.02 0.97 -14.27
CA GLY A 185 -8.25 2.29 -13.68
C GLY A 185 -9.66 2.52 -13.13
N MET A 186 -10.64 1.63 -13.37
CA MET A 186 -11.95 1.73 -12.71
C MET A 186 -11.82 1.45 -11.22
N ALA A 187 -12.45 2.29 -10.40
CA ALA A 187 -12.29 2.27 -8.96
C ALA A 187 -13.57 2.63 -8.21
N ARG A 188 -13.70 2.10 -7.01
CA ARG A 188 -14.70 2.46 -6.00
C ARG A 188 -14.04 2.70 -4.65
N VAL A 189 -14.57 3.67 -3.91
CA VAL A 189 -14.22 3.91 -2.52
C VAL A 189 -15.44 3.71 -1.66
N PHE A 190 -15.27 3.01 -0.55
CA PHE A 190 -16.29 2.71 0.44
C PHE A 190 -15.90 3.31 1.77
N HIS A 191 -16.89 3.64 2.59
CA HIS A 191 -16.67 4.15 3.93
C HIS A 191 -17.71 3.64 4.94
N ASP A 192 -17.36 3.75 6.19
CA ASP A 192 -18.27 3.62 7.31
C ASP A 192 -18.79 5.03 7.67
N PRO A 193 -20.08 5.34 7.46
CA PRO A 193 -20.62 6.70 7.66
C PRO A 193 -20.68 7.11 9.13
N ASP A 194 -20.75 6.18 10.09
CA ASP A 194 -20.67 6.50 11.52
C ASP A 194 -19.24 6.69 12.02
N LYS A 195 -18.25 6.40 11.12
CA LYS A 195 -16.81 6.57 11.34
C LYS A 195 -16.23 5.70 12.45
N ASP A 196 -16.88 4.60 12.78
CA ASP A 196 -16.49 3.71 13.86
C ASP A 196 -16.62 2.24 13.44
N SER A 197 -15.53 1.64 13.01
CA SER A 197 -15.47 0.23 12.66
C SER A 197 -14.86 -0.55 13.82
N PRO A 198 -15.69 -1.15 14.70
CA PRO A 198 -15.23 -1.80 15.92
C PRO A 198 -14.49 -3.11 15.62
N LYS A 199 -13.54 -3.44 16.50
CA LYS A 199 -12.93 -4.75 16.54
C LYS A 199 -13.93 -5.76 17.07
N ILE A 200 -14.06 -6.88 16.35
CA ILE A 200 -14.95 -7.98 16.72
C ILE A 200 -14.11 -9.26 17.03
N PRO A 201 -14.69 -10.21 17.80
CA PRO A 201 -14.02 -11.48 18.09
C PRO A 201 -13.64 -12.29 16.87
#